data_25cc1bdf1a6ec547925a07bd9d1c1af9
#
_entry.id   25cc1bdf1a6ec547925a07bd9d1c1af9
#
_cell.length_a   1.000
_cell.length_b   1.000
_cell.length_c   1.000
_cell.angle_alpha   90.00
_cell.angle_beta   90.00
_cell.angle_gamma   90.00
#
_symmetry.space_group_name_H-M   'P 1'
#
loop_
_entity.id
_entity.type
_entity.pdbx_description
1 polymer ?
#
loop_
_entity_poly.entity_id
_entity_poly.type
_entity_poly.pdbx_seq_one_letter_code
_entity_poly.pdbx_strand_id
1 'polypeptide(L)'
;MVNRSVNNFINKLAAKVFYEDEELKHPGGNIVDAVEQARKEWIHAQSYFETVTDPDLVDHAIFLAQAAQKRYIYLLKKAREEGVSLNLGQKG
;
A
#
# COMPACT_ATOMS: atom_id res chain seq x y z
N MET A 1 -23.43 -14.22 -7.94
CA MET A 1 -23.21 -14.30 -7.28
C MET A 1 -22.24 -13.44 -6.67
N VAL A 2 -21.59 -13.78 -5.81
CA VAL A 2 -20.75 -13.06 -5.14
C VAL A 2 -19.76 -12.43 -5.98
N ASN A 3 -19.53 -12.92 -7.07
CA ASN A 3 -18.50 -12.46 -7.85
C ASN A 3 -18.59 -11.06 -8.32
N ARG A 4 -19.80 -10.58 -8.53
CA ARG A 4 -19.93 -9.27 -9.03
C ARG A 4 -19.45 -8.25 -8.05
N SER A 5 -19.76 -8.40 -6.81
CA SER A 5 -19.35 -7.50 -5.79
C SER A 5 -17.87 -7.56 -5.61
N VAL A 6 -17.32 -8.74 -5.57
CA VAL A 6 -15.91 -8.93 -5.36
C VAL A 6 -15.12 -8.32 -6.51
N ASN A 7 -15.58 -8.53 -7.72
CA ASN A 7 -14.91 -7.99 -8.87
C ASN A 7 -14.92 -6.48 -8.85
N ASN A 8 -16.02 -5.90 -8.47
CA ASN A 8 -16.09 -4.45 -8.38
C ASN A 8 -15.11 -3.94 -7.36
N PHE A 9 -15.01 -4.60 -6.24
CA PHE A 9 -14.12 -4.18 -5.19
C PHE A 9 -12.68 -4.29 -5.67
N ILE A 10 -12.33 -5.38 -6.30
CA ILE A 10 -11.00 -5.59 -6.78
C ILE A 10 -10.66 -4.58 -7.86
N ASN A 11 -11.59 -4.29 -8.74
CA ASN A 11 -11.36 -3.32 -9.78
C ASN A 11 -11.15 -1.94 -9.20
N LYS A 12 -11.91 -1.59 -8.19
CA LYS A 12 -11.75 -0.31 -7.59
C LYS A 12 -10.42 -0.22 -6.88
N LEU A 13 -10.03 -1.28 -6.23
CA LEU A 13 -8.79 -1.29 -5.54
C LEU A 13 -7.64 -1.16 -6.52
N ALA A 14 -7.68 -1.90 -7.61
CA ALA A 14 -6.64 -1.86 -8.60
C ALA A 14 -6.54 -0.47 -9.22
N ALA A 15 -7.68 0.10 -9.54
CA ALA A 15 -7.68 1.41 -10.14
C ALA A 15 -7.09 2.44 -9.19
N LYS A 16 -7.46 2.32 -7.93
CA LYS A 16 -6.96 3.24 -6.97
C LYS A 16 -5.46 3.14 -6.82
N VAL A 17 -4.95 1.94 -6.80
CA VAL A 17 -3.53 1.74 -6.66
C VAL A 17 -2.80 2.32 -7.85
N PHE A 18 -3.28 2.07 -9.06
CA PHE A 18 -2.62 2.58 -10.24
C PHE A 18 -2.66 4.10 -10.30
N TYR A 19 -3.81 4.66 -10.02
CA TYR A 19 -3.92 6.10 -10.10
C TYR A 19 -3.13 6.77 -9.01
N GLU A 20 -3.12 6.19 -7.86
CA GLU A 20 -2.40 6.78 -6.77
C GLU A 20 -0.91 6.72 -7.03
N ASP A 21 -0.45 5.67 -7.68
CA ASP A 21 0.94 5.57 -7.98
C ASP A 21 1.34 6.70 -8.90
N GLU A 22 0.50 7.02 -9.85
CA GLU A 22 0.80 8.11 -10.72
C GLU A 22 0.78 9.41 -10.00
N GLU A 23 -0.12 9.57 -9.11
CA GLU A 23 -0.16 10.79 -8.36
C GLU A 23 1.00 10.93 -7.44
N LEU A 24 1.43 9.85 -6.87
CA LEU A 24 2.55 9.90 -5.97
C LEU A 24 3.84 10.26 -6.67
N LYS A 25 3.87 10.05 -7.97
CA LYS A 25 5.02 10.40 -8.66
C LYS A 25 5.05 11.86 -8.91
N HIS A 26 4.01 12.56 -8.64
CA HIS A 26 3.96 13.89 -8.98
C HIS A 26 4.33 14.73 -7.94
N PRO A 27 4.52 15.82 -8.12
CA PRO A 27 4.95 16.68 -7.29
C PRO A 27 4.33 16.97 -6.14
N GLY A 28 3.36 16.83 -5.99
CA GLY A 28 2.78 17.11 -4.79
C GLY A 28 3.64 16.60 -3.79
N GLY A 29 4.11 15.48 -3.94
CA GLY A 29 4.87 14.92 -2.95
C GLY A 29 6.09 14.44 -3.54
N ASN A 30 7.06 14.20 -2.83
CA ASN A 30 8.23 13.64 -3.38
C ASN A 30 8.25 12.18 -3.03
N ILE A 31 9.27 11.49 -3.44
CA ILE A 31 9.34 10.06 -3.26
C ILE A 31 9.42 9.72 -1.76
N VAL A 32 9.98 10.58 -0.96
CA VAL A 32 10.08 10.32 0.47
C VAL A 32 8.69 10.33 1.08
N ASP A 33 7.84 11.27 0.68
CA ASP A 33 6.49 11.33 1.18
C ASP A 33 5.71 10.09 0.73
N ALA A 34 5.93 9.65 -0.49
CA ALA A 34 5.25 8.49 -1.00
C ALA A 34 5.62 7.24 -0.19
N VAL A 35 6.88 7.10 0.14
CA VAL A 35 7.35 5.97 0.91
C VAL A 35 6.73 6.02 2.31
N GLU A 36 6.69 7.19 2.90
CA GLU A 36 6.15 7.31 4.23
C GLU A 36 4.66 7.00 4.25
N GLN A 37 3.94 7.44 3.24
CA GLN A 37 2.55 7.14 3.19
C GLN A 37 2.32 5.65 2.97
N ALA A 38 3.10 5.02 2.13
CA ALA A 38 2.96 3.59 1.90
C ALA A 38 3.27 2.80 3.17
N ARG A 39 4.23 3.28 3.96
CA ARG A 39 4.56 2.62 5.20
C ARG A 39 3.36 2.68 6.15
N LYS A 40 2.72 3.84 6.24
CA LYS A 40 1.58 3.97 7.10
C LYS A 40 0.42 3.09 6.65
N GLU A 41 0.24 2.99 5.35
CA GLU A 41 -0.82 2.16 4.83
C GLU A 41 -0.58 0.69 5.15
N TRP A 42 0.66 0.27 5.10
CA TRP A 42 0.99 -1.11 5.43
C TRP A 42 0.73 -1.36 6.91
N ILE A 43 1.10 -0.44 7.77
CA ILE A 43 0.86 -0.58 9.20
C ILE A 43 -0.63 -0.66 9.46
N HIS A 44 -1.42 0.18 8.79
CA HIS A 44 -2.85 0.14 8.98
C HIS A 44 -3.43 -1.19 8.49
N ALA A 45 -2.92 -1.70 7.38
CA ALA A 45 -3.41 -2.97 6.85
C ALA A 45 -3.09 -4.12 7.80
N GLN A 46 -1.94 -4.07 8.43
CA GLN A 46 -1.60 -5.11 9.38
C GLN A 46 -2.46 -5.01 10.62
N SER A 47 -2.78 -3.81 11.04
CA SER A 47 -3.64 -3.63 12.18
C SER A 47 -5.03 -4.17 11.89
N TYR A 48 -5.52 -3.92 10.70
CA TYR A 48 -6.82 -4.44 10.30
C TYR A 48 -6.80 -5.97 10.31
N PHE A 49 -5.74 -6.56 9.79
CA PHE A 49 -5.64 -8.02 9.76
C PHE A 49 -5.64 -8.58 11.18
N GLU A 50 -5.02 -7.89 12.10
CA GLU A 50 -4.94 -8.38 13.45
C GLU A 50 -6.25 -8.24 14.22
N THR A 51 -7.11 -7.35 13.81
CA THR A 51 -8.33 -7.14 14.54
C THR A 51 -9.57 -7.73 13.90
N VAL A 52 -9.48 -8.14 12.64
CA VAL A 52 -10.65 -8.64 11.96
C VAL A 52 -10.97 -10.01 12.49
N THR A 53 -12.24 -10.25 12.77
CA THR A 53 -12.63 -11.54 13.29
C THR A 53 -13.57 -12.27 12.36
N ASP A 54 -14.18 -11.58 11.39
CA ASP A 54 -15.09 -12.22 10.49
C ASP A 54 -14.30 -13.00 9.47
N PRO A 55 -14.54 -14.30 9.35
CA PRO A 55 -13.76 -15.12 8.42
C PRO A 55 -13.83 -14.60 6.99
N ASP A 56 -14.95 -14.02 6.62
CA ASP A 56 -15.07 -13.52 5.26
C ASP A 56 -14.19 -12.31 5.04
N LEU A 57 -13.86 -11.62 6.10
CA LEU A 57 -13.01 -10.47 5.97
C LEU A 57 -11.54 -10.78 6.14
N VAL A 58 -11.24 -11.97 6.62
CA VAL A 58 -9.84 -12.33 6.82
C VAL A 58 -9.11 -12.35 5.48
N ASP A 59 -9.73 -12.91 4.44
CA ASP A 59 -9.11 -12.94 3.13
C ASP A 59 -8.89 -11.54 2.61
N HIS A 60 -9.85 -10.67 2.85
CA HIS A 60 -9.73 -9.29 2.41
C HIS A 60 -8.58 -8.62 3.14
N ALA A 61 -8.46 -8.88 4.43
CA ALA A 61 -7.39 -8.28 5.22
C ALA A 61 -6.02 -8.75 4.76
N ILE A 62 -5.91 -10.03 4.41
CA ILE A 62 -4.66 -10.57 3.93
C ILE A 62 -4.28 -9.89 2.61
N PHE A 63 -5.27 -9.75 1.74
CA PHE A 63 -5.03 -9.14 0.45
C PHE A 63 -4.58 -7.71 0.62
N LEU A 64 -5.19 -6.96 1.50
CA LEU A 64 -4.81 -5.58 1.72
C LEU A 64 -3.41 -5.48 2.29
N ALA A 65 -3.07 -6.36 3.22
CA ALA A 65 -1.74 -6.31 3.82
C ALA A 65 -0.68 -6.64 2.79
N GLN A 66 -0.95 -7.62 1.93
CA GLN A 66 0.03 -7.98 0.93
C GLN A 66 0.19 -6.88 -0.12
N ALA A 67 -0.92 -6.29 -0.51
CA ALA A 67 -0.85 -5.22 -1.50
C ALA A 67 -0.09 -4.02 -0.95
N ALA A 68 -0.36 -3.68 0.29
CA ALA A 68 0.31 -2.54 0.90
C ALA A 68 1.80 -2.80 1.06
N GLN A 69 2.16 -4.03 1.39
CA GLN A 69 3.55 -4.36 1.54
C GLN A 69 4.28 -4.26 0.20
N LYS A 70 3.68 -4.76 -0.85
CA LYS A 70 4.32 -4.73 -2.16
C LYS A 70 4.49 -3.30 -2.65
N ARG A 71 3.53 -2.45 -2.36
CA ARG A 71 3.63 -1.08 -2.77
C ARG A 71 4.75 -0.38 -2.01
N TYR A 72 4.85 -0.65 -0.74
CA TYR A 72 5.88 -0.07 0.09
C TYR A 72 7.27 -0.49 -0.42
N ILE A 73 7.44 -1.77 -0.71
CA ILE A 73 8.72 -2.26 -1.18
C ILE A 73 9.06 -1.64 -2.53
N TYR A 74 8.06 -1.51 -3.39
CA TYR A 74 8.29 -0.91 -4.69
C TYR A 74 8.78 0.53 -4.54
N LEU A 75 8.14 1.29 -3.66
CA LEU A 75 8.52 2.68 -3.48
C LEU A 75 9.87 2.82 -2.81
N LEU A 76 10.22 1.89 -1.94
CA LEU A 76 11.54 1.91 -1.36
C LEU A 76 12.61 1.71 -2.43
N LYS A 77 12.34 0.79 -3.34
CA LYS A 77 13.28 0.55 -4.39
C LYS A 77 13.40 1.75 -5.29
N LYS A 78 12.27 2.39 -5.57
CA LYS A 78 12.29 3.53 -6.42
C LYS A 78 13.08 4.65 -5.78
N ALA A 79 12.91 4.85 -4.50
CA ALA A 79 13.61 5.90 -3.79
C ALA A 79 15.11 5.63 -3.83
N ARG A 80 15.48 4.36 -3.69
CA ARG A 80 16.88 4.05 -3.72
C ARG A 80 17.46 4.29 -5.11
N GLU A 81 16.69 3.98 -6.14
CA GLU A 81 17.16 4.22 -7.50
C GLU A 81 17.33 5.70 -7.77
N GLU A 82 16.57 6.52 -7.10
CA GLU A 82 16.67 7.95 -7.28
C GLU A 82 17.75 8.55 -6.39
N GLY A 83 18.46 7.73 -5.68
CA GLY A 83 19.54 8.22 -4.86
C GLY A 83 19.11 8.85 -3.57
N VAL A 84 17.91 8.56 -3.13
CA VAL A 84 17.41 9.16 -1.91
C VAL A 84 17.78 8.30 -0.72
N SER A 85 18.24 8.90 0.30
CA SER A 85 18.57 8.19 1.49
C SER A 85 17.44 8.30 2.46
N LEU A 86 16.89 7.20 2.86
CA LEU A 86 15.76 7.21 3.76
C LEU A 86 16.16 6.76 5.13
N ASN A 87 15.80 7.54 6.12
CA ASN A 87 16.11 7.16 7.42
C ASN A 87 15.00 6.56 8.07
N LEU A 88 14.45 5.56 7.70
CA LEU A 88 13.28 4.93 8.24
C LEU A 88 13.54 4.32 9.56
N GLY A 89 13.83 5.07 10.47
CA GLY A 89 14.04 4.54 11.76
C GLY A 89 15.41 4.08 11.94
N GLN A 90 16.30 4.17 11.18
CA GLN A 90 17.43 3.66 11.35
C GLN A 90 18.34 4.69 11.49
N LYS A 91 19.06 4.83 12.26
CA LYS A 91 19.83 5.74 12.53
C LYS A 91 20.96 5.65 11.82
N GLY A 92 21.10 5.49 11.15
CA GLY A 92 22.13 5.42 10.43
C GLY A 92 23.38 5.30 10.61
#